data_c66d83324d87a41e6f991042e2c1e806
#
_entry.id   c66d83324d87a41e6f991042e2c1e806
#
_cell.length_a   1.000
_cell.length_b   1.000
_cell.length_c   1.000
_cell.angle_alpha   90.00
_cell.angle_beta   90.00
_cell.angle_gamma   90.00
#
_symmetry.space_group_name_H-M   'P 1'
#
loop_
_entity.id
_entity.type
_entity.pdbx_description
1 polymer ?
#
loop_
_entity_poly.entity_id
_entity_poly.type
_entity_poly.pdbx_seq_one_letter_code
_entity_poly.pdbx_strand_id
1 'polypeptide(L)'
;RDALMSSRPNPRYAMMAPTYRQAKSVSWDLLKQYAGSIPGVRFNETELRCDLPNGARISLLGAENGQALRGLELHGVVMDEYANMPESVFPEVIRPALSNSKGWCCFIGTPQGHNAFYELYEQAKGDEDWLAVVHKASDTGLLDREELEAAQKMMSPDQYAQEFECSWQ
;
A
#
# COMPACT_ATOMS: atom_id res chain seq x y z
N ARG A 1 -12.08 6.43 1.37
CA ARG A 1 -13.54 6.25 1.28
C ARG A 1 -14.04 5.25 2.32
N ASP A 2 -13.49 4.05 2.38
CA ASP A 2 -13.95 2.99 3.30
C ASP A 2 -13.95 3.43 4.78
N ALA A 3 -12.87 4.06 5.24
CA ALA A 3 -12.77 4.60 6.60
C ALA A 3 -13.89 5.61 6.93
N LEU A 4 -14.22 6.49 6.00
CA LEU A 4 -15.27 7.52 6.19
C LEU A 4 -16.67 6.92 6.17
N MET A 5 -16.89 5.89 5.37
CA MET A 5 -18.20 5.25 5.17
C MET A 5 -18.46 4.09 6.12
N SER A 6 -17.46 3.69 6.91
CA SER A 6 -17.59 2.56 7.82
C SER A 6 -18.63 2.83 8.93
N SER A 7 -19.54 1.87 9.11
CA SER A 7 -20.48 1.83 10.23
C SER A 7 -19.93 1.10 11.47
N ARG A 8 -18.72 0.57 11.40
CA ARG A 8 -18.08 -0.13 12.54
C ARG A 8 -17.69 0.88 13.63
N PRO A 9 -17.74 0.50 14.90
CA PRO A 9 -17.28 1.37 15.97
C PRO A 9 -15.76 1.52 15.92
N ASN A 10 -15.29 2.77 15.86
CA ASN A 10 -13.87 3.13 15.89
C ASN A 10 -12.97 2.32 14.95
N PRO A 11 -13.27 2.20 13.65
CA PRO A 11 -12.51 1.34 12.76
C PRO A 11 -11.08 1.88 12.54
N ARG A 12 -10.13 0.99 12.35
CA ARG A 12 -8.70 1.30 12.21
C ARG A 12 -8.22 0.88 10.82
N TYR A 13 -7.61 1.83 10.14
CA TYR A 13 -7.01 1.65 8.82
C TYR A 13 -5.56 2.06 8.84
N ALA A 14 -4.76 1.47 7.98
CA ALA A 14 -3.37 1.82 7.86
C ALA A 14 -2.94 1.94 6.39
N MET A 15 -1.95 2.79 6.17
CA MET A 15 -1.12 2.77 4.98
C MET A 15 0.31 2.50 5.43
N MET A 16 0.90 1.43 4.91
CA MET A 16 2.22 0.95 5.29
C MET A 16 3.18 1.11 4.11
N ALA A 17 4.37 1.59 4.38
CA ALA A 17 5.49 1.61 3.44
C ALA A 17 6.68 0.85 4.04
N PRO A 18 7.74 0.54 3.28
CA PRO A 18 8.92 -0.14 3.82
C PRO A 18 9.50 0.55 5.05
N THR A 19 9.51 1.88 5.04
CA THR A 19 9.94 2.68 6.20
C THR A 19 8.90 3.74 6.57
N TYR A 20 8.86 4.11 7.85
CA TYR A 20 8.02 5.20 8.35
C TYR A 20 8.30 6.53 7.63
N ARG A 21 9.58 6.78 7.32
CA ARG A 21 9.99 7.97 6.57
C ARG A 21 9.39 8.00 5.15
N GLN A 22 9.37 6.85 4.46
CA GLN A 22 8.73 6.74 3.14
C GLN A 22 7.22 6.92 3.24
N ALA A 23 6.55 6.28 4.22
CA ALA A 23 5.13 6.49 4.47
C ALA A 23 4.81 7.98 4.65
N LYS A 24 5.62 8.70 5.43
CA LYS A 24 5.48 10.14 5.62
C LYS A 24 5.65 10.92 4.33
N SER A 25 6.74 10.71 3.61
CA SER A 25 7.10 11.52 2.43
C SER A 25 6.15 11.31 1.25
N VAL A 26 5.57 10.11 1.10
CA VAL A 26 4.71 9.79 -0.03
C VAL A 26 3.23 10.03 0.29
N SER A 27 2.79 9.65 1.49
CA SER A 27 1.36 9.50 1.75
C SER A 27 0.79 10.56 2.69
N TRP A 28 1.60 11.20 3.54
CA TRP A 28 1.08 12.11 4.56
C TRP A 28 0.42 13.36 3.99
N ASP A 29 1.08 14.02 3.05
CA ASP A 29 0.53 15.22 2.43
C ASP A 29 -0.67 14.91 1.54
N LEU A 30 -0.65 13.77 0.84
CA LEU A 30 -1.81 13.29 0.09
C LEU A 30 -3.01 13.01 1.01
N LEU A 31 -2.78 12.35 2.15
CA LEU A 31 -3.85 12.10 3.12
C LEU A 31 -4.45 13.41 3.64
N LYS A 32 -3.62 14.41 3.96
CA LYS A 32 -4.09 15.74 4.35
C LYS A 32 -4.86 16.45 3.23
N GLN A 33 -4.38 16.35 2.01
CA GLN A 33 -5.06 16.93 0.84
C GLN A 33 -6.46 16.35 0.63
N TYR A 34 -6.59 15.02 0.69
CA TYR A 34 -7.87 14.36 0.46
C TYR A 34 -8.83 14.43 1.66
N ALA A 35 -8.32 14.35 2.87
CA ALA A 35 -9.16 14.33 4.06
C ALA A 35 -9.38 15.73 4.68
N GLY A 36 -8.55 16.72 4.34
CA GLY A 36 -8.58 18.04 4.97
C GLY A 36 -9.88 18.84 4.78
N SER A 37 -10.64 18.54 3.72
CA SER A 37 -11.96 19.14 3.49
C SER A 37 -13.09 18.52 4.31
N ILE A 38 -12.84 17.42 5.02
CA ILE A 38 -13.86 16.73 5.83
C ILE A 38 -14.07 17.51 7.13
N PRO A 39 -15.29 18.03 7.42
CA PRO A 39 -15.54 18.74 8.66
C PRO A 39 -15.29 17.87 9.89
N GLY A 40 -14.49 18.37 10.84
CA GLY A 40 -14.18 17.65 12.07
C GLY A 40 -13.01 16.64 11.98
N VAL A 41 -12.34 16.55 10.84
CA VAL A 41 -11.10 15.76 10.72
C VAL A 41 -9.99 16.35 11.60
N ARG A 42 -9.17 15.50 12.19
CA ARG A 42 -8.00 15.90 12.99
C ARG A 42 -6.78 15.15 12.54
N PHE A 43 -5.65 15.85 12.43
CA PHE A 43 -4.35 15.29 12.08
C PHE A 43 -3.39 15.35 13.26
N ASN A 44 -2.67 14.28 13.52
CA ASN A 44 -1.56 14.23 14.46
C ASN A 44 -0.26 14.07 13.68
N GLU A 45 0.52 15.15 13.62
CA GLU A 45 1.77 15.21 12.86
C GLU A 45 2.90 14.37 13.48
N THR A 46 2.85 14.12 14.77
CA THR A 46 3.86 13.31 15.47
C THR A 46 3.65 11.82 15.22
N GLU A 47 2.41 11.38 15.31
CA GLU A 47 2.05 9.95 15.15
C GLU A 47 1.61 9.61 13.71
N LEU A 48 1.60 10.59 12.80
CA LEU A 48 1.13 10.46 11.42
C LEU A 48 -0.21 9.72 11.33
N ARG A 49 -1.19 10.22 12.06
CA ARG A 49 -2.55 9.67 12.05
C ARG A 49 -3.59 10.74 11.75
N CYS A 50 -4.63 10.31 11.05
CA CYS A 50 -5.81 11.10 10.74
C CYS A 50 -7.01 10.50 11.47
N ASP A 51 -7.65 11.27 12.34
CA ASP A 51 -8.88 10.89 13.03
C ASP A 51 -10.08 11.52 12.32
N LEU A 52 -11.01 10.67 11.86
CA LEU A 52 -12.22 11.07 11.15
C LEU A 52 -13.39 11.29 12.12
N PRO A 53 -14.40 12.11 11.78
CA PRO A 53 -15.51 12.47 12.67
C PRO A 53 -16.40 11.28 13.08
N ASN A 54 -16.40 10.19 12.31
CA ASN A 54 -17.10 8.94 12.62
C ASN A 54 -16.33 8.01 13.57
N GLY A 55 -15.20 8.46 14.15
CA GLY A 55 -14.34 7.65 15.03
C GLY A 55 -13.31 6.79 14.30
N ALA A 56 -13.34 6.74 12.96
CA ALA A 56 -12.35 6.02 12.20
C ALA A 56 -10.98 6.70 12.31
N ARG A 57 -9.92 5.89 12.24
CA ARG A 57 -8.53 6.36 12.23
C ARG A 57 -7.78 5.76 11.07
N ILE A 58 -7.00 6.58 10.39
CA ILE A 58 -6.03 6.16 9.38
C ILE A 58 -4.64 6.50 9.91
N SER A 59 -3.77 5.51 10.01
CA SER A 59 -2.39 5.66 10.49
C SER A 59 -1.40 5.34 9.38
N LEU A 60 -0.29 6.07 9.33
CA LEU A 60 0.85 5.71 8.48
C LEU A 60 1.83 4.87 9.29
N LEU A 61 2.29 3.77 8.73
CA LEU A 61 3.14 2.77 9.40
C LEU A 61 4.38 2.47 8.54
N GLY A 62 5.49 2.15 9.21
CA GLY A 62 6.69 1.62 8.57
C GLY A 62 6.87 0.13 8.86
N ALA A 63 7.16 -0.66 7.83
CA ALA A 63 7.35 -2.10 7.96
C ALA A 63 8.65 -2.47 8.71
N GLU A 64 9.64 -1.56 8.76
CA GLU A 64 10.91 -1.76 9.49
C GLU A 64 10.74 -2.02 10.99
N ASN A 65 9.63 -1.58 11.56
CA ASN A 65 9.30 -1.74 12.98
C ASN A 65 8.20 -2.78 13.21
N GLY A 66 8.12 -3.83 12.39
CA GLY A 66 7.05 -4.82 12.43
C GLY A 66 6.72 -5.37 13.82
N GLN A 67 7.72 -5.59 14.67
CA GLN A 67 7.49 -6.09 16.05
C GLN A 67 6.71 -5.09 16.91
N ALA A 68 6.91 -3.78 16.74
CA ALA A 68 6.18 -2.75 17.47
C ALA A 68 4.70 -2.64 17.02
N LEU A 69 4.35 -3.22 15.88
CA LEU A 69 3.01 -3.23 15.31
C LEU A 69 2.19 -4.45 15.76
N ARG A 70 2.78 -5.39 16.50
CA ARG A 70 2.06 -6.56 17.02
C ARG A 70 0.97 -6.12 18.01
N GLY A 71 -0.19 -6.72 17.90
CA GLY A 71 -1.35 -6.39 18.73
C GLY A 71 -2.25 -5.29 18.18
N LEU A 72 -1.94 -4.73 17.01
CA LEU A 72 -2.87 -3.85 16.31
C LEU A 72 -4.10 -4.63 15.84
N GLU A 73 -5.24 -3.96 15.88
CA GLU A 73 -6.45 -4.40 15.19
C GLU A 73 -6.65 -3.48 13.97
N LEU A 74 -6.74 -4.06 12.79
CA LEU A 74 -6.93 -3.33 11.54
C LEU A 74 -8.18 -3.81 10.82
N HIS A 75 -8.88 -2.88 10.18
CA HIS A 75 -10.06 -3.13 9.35
C HIS A 75 -9.74 -3.04 7.85
N GLY A 76 -8.64 -2.41 7.53
CA GLY A 76 -8.09 -2.35 6.19
C GLY A 76 -6.67 -1.81 6.20
N VAL A 77 -5.83 -2.30 5.31
CA VAL A 77 -4.46 -1.83 5.15
C VAL A 77 -4.06 -1.81 3.68
N VAL A 78 -3.35 -0.77 3.29
CA VAL A 78 -2.63 -0.69 2.03
C VAL A 78 -1.15 -0.88 2.35
N MET A 79 -0.50 -1.84 1.72
CA MET A 79 0.94 -2.11 1.82
C MET A 79 1.59 -1.65 0.51
N ASP A 80 2.15 -0.44 0.54
CA ASP A 80 2.77 0.21 -0.61
C ASP A 80 4.25 -0.15 -0.72
N GLU A 81 4.74 -0.38 -1.93
CA GLU A 81 6.10 -0.90 -2.19
C GLU A 81 6.37 -2.25 -1.48
N TYR A 82 5.37 -3.15 -1.52
CA TYR A 82 5.41 -4.42 -0.77
C TYR A 82 6.63 -5.28 -1.11
N ALA A 83 7.12 -5.25 -2.35
CA ALA A 83 8.34 -5.95 -2.75
C ALA A 83 9.58 -5.59 -1.93
N ASN A 84 9.59 -4.40 -1.30
CA ASN A 84 10.69 -3.88 -0.49
C ASN A 84 10.47 -4.06 1.02
N MET A 85 9.38 -4.69 1.44
CA MET A 85 9.10 -4.94 2.86
C MET A 85 9.73 -6.25 3.33
N PRO A 86 10.02 -6.40 4.65
CA PRO A 86 10.39 -7.70 5.20
C PRO A 86 9.29 -8.73 4.94
N GLU A 87 9.66 -9.90 4.42
CA GLU A 87 8.72 -10.98 4.05
C GLU A 87 7.82 -11.41 5.22
N SER A 88 8.33 -11.34 6.45
CA SER A 88 7.60 -11.72 7.66
C SER A 88 6.50 -10.73 8.07
N VAL A 89 6.52 -9.49 7.56
CA VAL A 89 5.62 -8.44 8.07
C VAL A 89 4.14 -8.76 7.79
N PHE A 90 3.82 -9.26 6.62
CA PHE A 90 2.44 -9.63 6.32
C PHE A 90 1.97 -10.85 7.12
N PRO A 91 2.62 -12.03 7.04
CA PRO A 91 2.11 -13.23 7.70
C PRO A 91 2.14 -13.15 9.22
N GLU A 92 3.14 -12.48 9.82
CA GLU A 92 3.33 -12.47 11.26
C GLU A 92 2.68 -11.28 11.97
N VAL A 93 2.44 -10.17 11.29
CA VAL A 93 1.95 -8.93 11.90
C VAL A 93 0.60 -8.49 11.30
N ILE A 94 0.53 -8.29 10.00
CA ILE A 94 -0.64 -7.70 9.36
C ILE A 94 -1.79 -8.72 9.25
N ARG A 95 -1.51 -9.93 8.84
CA ARG A 95 -2.55 -10.98 8.72
C ARG A 95 -3.26 -11.25 10.05
N PRO A 96 -2.56 -11.39 11.20
CA PRO A 96 -3.21 -11.46 12.50
C PRO A 96 -4.01 -10.21 12.87
N ALA A 97 -3.49 -9.01 12.58
CA ALA A 97 -4.16 -7.74 12.88
C ALA A 97 -5.51 -7.59 12.15
N LEU A 98 -5.66 -8.21 10.98
CA LEU A 98 -6.88 -8.20 10.16
C LEU A 98 -7.87 -9.32 10.54
N SER A 99 -7.43 -10.33 11.28
CA SER A 99 -8.20 -11.58 11.47
C SER A 99 -9.51 -11.36 12.23
N ASN A 100 -9.50 -10.62 13.34
CA ASN A 100 -10.68 -10.38 14.15
C ASN A 100 -11.74 -9.56 13.43
N SER A 101 -11.29 -8.54 12.70
CA SER A 101 -12.16 -7.62 11.98
C SER A 101 -12.66 -8.18 10.65
N LYS A 102 -12.07 -9.28 10.14
CA LYS A 102 -12.21 -9.74 8.76
C LYS A 102 -11.90 -8.59 7.79
N GLY A 103 -10.84 -7.84 8.10
CA GLY A 103 -10.40 -6.69 7.33
C GLY A 103 -9.78 -7.08 5.99
N TRP A 104 -9.64 -6.09 5.12
CA TRP A 104 -9.03 -6.25 3.80
C TRP A 104 -7.57 -5.79 3.78
N CYS A 105 -6.81 -6.34 2.84
CA CYS A 105 -5.44 -5.90 2.53
C CYS A 105 -5.30 -5.62 1.03
N CYS A 106 -4.60 -4.53 0.71
CA CYS A 106 -4.22 -4.19 -0.66
C CYS A 106 -2.70 -4.11 -0.74
N PHE A 107 -2.09 -4.84 -1.65
CA PHE A 107 -0.66 -4.84 -1.91
C PHE A 107 -0.40 -4.07 -3.20
N ILE A 108 0.51 -3.13 -3.16
CA ILE A 108 0.90 -2.30 -4.30
C ILE A 108 2.42 -2.31 -4.41
N GLY A 109 2.96 -2.26 -5.59
CA GLY A 109 4.39 -2.15 -5.83
C GLY A 109 4.79 -2.51 -7.26
N THR A 110 6.06 -2.25 -7.54
CA THR A 110 6.73 -2.69 -8.77
C THR A 110 7.28 -4.10 -8.55
N PRO A 111 7.19 -5.00 -9.53
CA PRO A 111 7.83 -6.31 -9.46
C PRO A 111 9.34 -6.21 -9.21
N GLN A 112 9.88 -7.11 -8.38
CA GLN A 112 11.31 -7.17 -8.07
C GLN A 112 11.76 -8.64 -7.96
N GLY A 113 11.91 -9.29 -9.09
CA GLY A 113 12.25 -10.72 -9.12
C GLY A 113 11.19 -11.60 -8.45
N HIS A 114 11.54 -12.86 -8.22
CA HIS A 114 10.66 -13.85 -7.61
C HIS A 114 10.74 -13.83 -6.08
N ASN A 115 10.20 -12.80 -5.47
CA ASN A 115 10.13 -12.60 -4.02
C ASN A 115 8.72 -12.90 -3.46
N ALA A 116 8.49 -12.60 -2.17
CA ALA A 116 7.18 -12.81 -1.53
C ALA A 116 6.03 -12.07 -2.24
N PHE A 117 6.29 -10.95 -2.94
CA PHE A 117 5.27 -10.26 -3.72
C PHE A 117 4.89 -11.04 -4.99
N TYR A 118 5.87 -11.64 -5.65
CA TYR A 118 5.62 -12.53 -6.77
C TYR A 118 4.79 -13.77 -6.35
N GLU A 119 5.18 -14.42 -5.26
CA GLU A 119 4.46 -15.58 -4.74
C GLU A 119 3.01 -15.24 -4.40
N LEU A 120 2.79 -14.09 -3.76
CA LEU A 120 1.45 -13.59 -3.45
C LEU A 120 0.63 -13.32 -4.71
N TYR A 121 1.23 -12.70 -5.74
CA TYR A 121 0.58 -12.44 -7.01
C TYR A 121 0.19 -13.74 -7.74
N GLU A 122 1.08 -14.74 -7.77
CA GLU A 122 0.78 -16.04 -8.38
C GLU A 122 -0.36 -16.78 -7.63
N GLN A 123 -0.37 -16.71 -6.30
CA GLN A 123 -1.46 -17.26 -5.50
C GLN A 123 -2.78 -16.53 -5.77
N ALA A 124 -2.77 -15.21 -5.82
CA ALA A 124 -3.96 -14.39 -6.02
C ALA A 124 -4.67 -14.65 -7.37
N LYS A 125 -3.93 -15.01 -8.41
CA LYS A 125 -4.51 -15.32 -9.73
C LYS A 125 -5.43 -16.56 -9.72
N GLY A 126 -5.26 -17.44 -8.77
CA GLY A 126 -6.04 -18.68 -8.66
C GLY A 126 -7.11 -18.68 -7.56
N ASP A 127 -7.31 -17.56 -6.87
CA ASP A 127 -8.17 -17.45 -5.70
C ASP A 127 -9.30 -16.43 -5.94
N GLU A 128 -10.56 -16.86 -5.82
CA GLU A 128 -11.75 -16.02 -6.06
C GLU A 128 -11.92 -14.88 -5.04
N ASP A 129 -11.30 -15.00 -3.86
CA ASP A 129 -11.32 -13.97 -2.82
C ASP A 129 -10.31 -12.85 -3.07
N TRP A 130 -9.51 -12.97 -4.13
CA TRP A 130 -8.44 -12.02 -4.49
C TRP A 130 -8.68 -11.35 -5.82
N LEU A 131 -8.28 -10.08 -5.89
CA LEU A 131 -8.16 -9.34 -7.15
C LEU A 131 -6.67 -9.11 -7.44
N ALA A 132 -6.16 -9.71 -8.53
CA ALA A 132 -4.82 -9.46 -9.03
C ALA A 132 -4.90 -8.62 -10.32
N VAL A 133 -4.25 -7.45 -10.31
CA VAL A 133 -4.26 -6.52 -11.45
C VAL A 133 -2.83 -6.08 -11.76
N VAL A 134 -2.50 -6.00 -13.04
CA VAL A 134 -1.24 -5.45 -13.54
C VAL A 134 -1.54 -4.27 -14.44
N HIS A 135 -0.87 -3.15 -14.21
CA HIS A 135 -0.96 -1.94 -15.01
C HIS A 135 0.40 -1.62 -15.61
N LYS A 136 0.61 -2.02 -16.86
CA LYS A 136 1.83 -1.67 -17.60
C LYS A 136 1.76 -0.24 -18.09
N ALA A 137 2.88 0.45 -18.13
CA ALA A 137 2.93 1.82 -18.66
C ALA A 137 2.49 1.88 -20.12
N SER A 138 2.86 0.87 -20.92
CA SER A 138 2.42 0.75 -22.32
C SER A 138 0.91 0.62 -22.51
N ASP A 139 0.19 0.06 -21.52
CA ASP A 139 -1.25 -0.21 -21.61
C ASP A 139 -2.09 0.93 -21.05
N THR A 140 -1.57 1.69 -20.07
CA THR A 140 -2.35 2.69 -19.32
C THR A 140 -2.54 4.01 -20.08
N GLY A 141 -1.62 4.34 -20.99
CA GLY A 141 -1.61 5.63 -21.69
C GLY A 141 -1.41 6.85 -20.80
N LEU A 142 -0.95 6.65 -19.55
CA LEU A 142 -0.67 7.74 -18.61
C LEU A 142 0.62 8.48 -18.94
N LEU A 143 1.59 7.78 -19.51
CA LEU A 143 2.83 8.34 -20.04
C LEU A 143 2.71 8.43 -21.56
N ASP A 144 3.17 9.53 -22.13
CA ASP A 144 3.23 9.65 -23.58
C ASP A 144 4.37 8.80 -24.17
N ARG A 145 4.30 8.59 -25.49
CA ARG A 145 5.25 7.74 -26.21
C ARG A 145 6.69 8.29 -26.14
N GLU A 146 6.85 9.61 -26.15
CA GLU A 146 8.17 10.24 -26.13
C GLU A 146 8.84 9.99 -24.79
N GLU A 147 8.10 10.03 -23.69
CA GLU A 147 8.62 9.75 -22.36
C GLU A 147 9.04 8.26 -22.22
N LEU A 148 8.21 7.34 -22.71
CA LEU A 148 8.56 5.90 -22.72
C LEU A 148 9.81 5.61 -23.56
N GLU A 149 9.94 6.22 -24.74
CA GLU A 149 11.12 6.10 -25.58
C GLU A 149 12.38 6.72 -24.93
N ALA A 150 12.23 7.83 -24.19
CA ALA A 150 13.30 8.44 -23.42
C ALA A 150 13.78 7.53 -22.28
N ALA A 151 12.85 6.95 -21.52
CA ALA A 151 13.15 5.99 -20.45
C ALA A 151 13.89 4.77 -20.98
N GLN A 152 13.45 4.19 -22.11
CA GLN A 152 14.12 3.06 -22.75
C GLN A 152 15.56 3.34 -23.13
N LYS A 153 15.90 4.55 -23.53
CA LYS A 153 17.28 4.94 -23.90
C LYS A 153 18.19 5.09 -22.70
N MET A 154 17.63 5.35 -21.52
CA MET A 154 18.39 5.62 -20.29
C MET A 154 18.52 4.41 -19.36
N MET A 155 17.71 3.38 -19.57
CA MET A 155 17.66 2.18 -18.73
C MET A 155 18.18 0.96 -19.49
N SER A 156 18.62 -0.06 -18.74
CA SER A 156 18.81 -1.38 -19.35
C SER A 156 17.45 -1.98 -19.74
N PRO A 157 17.42 -2.90 -20.73
CA PRO A 157 16.16 -3.57 -21.11
C PRO A 157 15.43 -4.20 -19.92
N ASP A 158 16.17 -4.84 -19.00
CA ASP A 158 15.60 -5.50 -17.82
C ASP A 158 15.01 -4.48 -16.83
N GLN A 159 15.71 -3.37 -16.58
CA GLN A 159 15.19 -2.28 -15.74
C GLN A 159 13.91 -1.67 -16.33
N TYR A 160 13.89 -1.42 -17.65
CA TYR A 160 12.69 -0.90 -18.30
C TYR A 160 11.53 -1.90 -18.20
N ALA A 161 11.80 -3.18 -18.47
CA ALA A 161 10.80 -4.23 -18.38
C ALA A 161 10.22 -4.34 -16.95
N GLN A 162 11.05 -4.21 -15.92
CA GLN A 162 10.64 -4.24 -14.53
C GLN A 162 9.79 -3.01 -14.17
N GLU A 163 10.31 -1.79 -14.39
CA GLU A 163 9.69 -0.56 -13.89
C GLU A 163 8.47 -0.12 -14.70
N PHE A 164 8.47 -0.35 -16.02
CA PHE A 164 7.42 0.13 -16.91
C PHE A 164 6.49 -0.96 -17.43
N GLU A 165 6.98 -2.20 -17.56
CA GLU A 165 6.20 -3.31 -18.12
C GLU A 165 5.87 -4.39 -17.08
N CYS A 166 6.10 -4.13 -15.80
CA CYS A 166 5.78 -5.01 -14.69
C CYS A 166 6.37 -6.43 -14.83
N SER A 167 7.59 -6.55 -15.35
CA SER A 167 8.30 -7.82 -15.46
C SER A 167 8.83 -8.29 -14.10
N TRP A 168 8.71 -9.58 -13.84
CA TRP A 168 9.23 -10.23 -12.63
C TRP A 168 10.66 -10.80 -12.81
N GLN A 169 11.35 -10.43 -13.86
CA GLN A 169 12.71 -10.93 -14.14
C GLN A 169 13.76 -10.31 -13.23
#